data_a1a88cfa323c25558d8428471ee7b5dc
#
_entry.id   a1a88cfa323c25558d8428471ee7b5dc
#
_cell.length_a   1.000
_cell.length_b   1.000
_cell.length_c   1.000
_cell.angle_alpha   90.00
_cell.angle_beta   90.00
_cell.angle_gamma   90.00
#
_symmetry.space_group_name_H-M   'P 1'
#
loop_
_entity.id
_entity.type
_entity.pdbx_description
1 polymer ?
#
loop_
_entity_poly.entity_id
_entity_poly.type
_entity_poly.pdbx_seq_one_letter_code
_entity_poly.pdbx_strand_id
1 'polypeptide(L)'
;MTICLLAICLVCSGLLAGVYALTAEPIAAAAAAKNEAAIKEVLPETAVTIEEERTVDYEGASYAYNLAYDEQGNTVGCAINVSPVGFGGPIVIKVGFDANGVICNTKVLSQAETPGLGAKCVEPAFSEQFKGFDPSQKNLAVKKDGGDVDAITASTITSRAYTDGLALAAKVFQAIGQTPILLNDTPVIPSEVEESK
;
A
#
# COMPACT_ATOMS: atom_id res chain seq x y z
N MET A 1 36.68 -28.76 18.15
CA MET A 1 35.32 -28.62 17.56
C MET A 1 34.86 -27.16 17.48
N THR A 2 35.00 -26.33 18.50
CA THR A 2 34.60 -24.90 18.52
C THR A 2 35.22 -24.06 17.41
N ILE A 3 36.55 -24.24 17.14
CA ILE A 3 37.25 -23.49 16.08
C ILE A 3 36.71 -23.82 14.69
N CYS A 4 36.41 -25.08 14.42
CA CYS A 4 35.83 -25.48 13.11
C CYS A 4 34.43 -24.89 12.94
N LEU A 5 33.60 -24.89 13.98
CA LEU A 5 32.27 -24.30 13.96
C LEU A 5 32.35 -22.77 13.72
N LEU A 6 33.26 -22.10 14.44
CA LEU A 6 33.49 -20.66 14.27
C LEU A 6 33.93 -20.31 12.84
N ALA A 7 34.85 -21.10 12.27
CA ALA A 7 35.31 -20.90 10.90
C ALA A 7 34.16 -21.05 9.87
N ILE A 8 33.33 -22.09 10.03
CA ILE A 8 32.16 -22.30 9.16
C ILE A 8 31.18 -21.13 9.29
N CYS A 9 30.85 -20.69 10.50
CA CYS A 9 29.96 -19.55 10.72
C CYS A 9 30.51 -18.27 10.08
N LEU A 10 31.81 -17.99 10.19
CA LEU A 10 32.42 -16.82 9.55
C LEU A 10 32.32 -16.88 8.03
N VAL A 11 32.62 -18.03 7.43
CA VAL A 11 32.53 -18.20 5.97
C VAL A 11 31.08 -18.05 5.52
N CYS A 12 30.12 -18.71 6.15
CA CYS A 12 28.70 -18.61 5.80
C CYS A 12 28.15 -17.18 5.97
N SER A 13 28.51 -16.51 7.09
CA SER A 13 28.09 -15.13 7.32
C SER A 13 28.71 -14.16 6.31
N GLY A 14 29.98 -14.36 5.96
CA GLY A 14 30.64 -13.56 4.92
C GLY A 14 30.03 -13.72 3.54
N LEU A 15 29.72 -14.95 3.14
CA LEU A 15 29.03 -15.22 1.89
C LEU A 15 27.62 -14.59 1.86
N LEU A 16 26.87 -14.74 2.95
CA LEU A 16 25.53 -14.17 3.05
C LEU A 16 25.58 -12.64 3.01
N ALA A 17 26.52 -12.01 3.72
CA ALA A 17 26.71 -10.56 3.67
C ALA A 17 27.10 -10.08 2.26
N GLY A 18 27.96 -10.81 1.55
CA GLY A 18 28.33 -10.52 0.17
C GLY A 18 27.14 -10.58 -0.79
N VAL A 19 26.31 -11.63 -0.70
CA VAL A 19 25.10 -11.75 -1.51
C VAL A 19 24.12 -10.62 -1.18
N TYR A 20 23.92 -10.32 0.10
CA TYR A 20 23.04 -9.24 0.55
C TYR A 20 23.49 -7.87 -0.01
N ALA A 21 24.79 -7.56 0.08
CA ALA A 21 25.34 -6.30 -0.44
C ALA A 21 25.12 -6.12 -1.96
N LEU A 22 25.22 -7.23 -2.72
CA LEU A 22 25.00 -7.22 -4.16
C LEU A 22 23.51 -7.15 -4.55
N THR A 23 22.61 -7.65 -3.72
CA THR A 23 21.17 -7.77 -4.03
C THR A 23 20.32 -6.69 -3.39
N ALA A 24 20.79 -6.01 -2.34
CA ALA A 24 20.00 -5.00 -1.62
C ALA A 24 19.56 -3.83 -2.52
N GLU A 25 20.47 -3.29 -3.34
CA GLU A 25 20.17 -2.16 -4.22
C GLU A 25 19.16 -2.52 -5.33
N PRO A 26 19.33 -3.61 -6.13
CA PRO A 26 18.34 -3.98 -7.13
C PRO A 26 17.00 -4.38 -6.53
N ILE A 27 16.95 -4.95 -5.31
CA ILE A 27 15.70 -5.25 -4.61
C ILE A 27 14.98 -3.96 -4.23
N ALA A 28 15.71 -2.98 -3.68
CA ALA A 28 15.14 -1.67 -3.32
C ALA A 28 14.61 -0.93 -4.55
N ALA A 29 15.35 -0.93 -5.66
CA ALA A 29 14.93 -0.31 -6.92
C ALA A 29 13.66 -0.99 -7.48
N ALA A 30 13.60 -2.32 -7.45
CA ALA A 30 12.42 -3.06 -7.90
C ALA A 30 11.20 -2.80 -7.00
N ALA A 31 11.40 -2.67 -5.70
CA ALA A 31 10.32 -2.33 -4.75
C ALA A 31 9.80 -0.90 -4.98
N ALA A 32 10.68 0.06 -5.23
CA ALA A 32 10.30 1.44 -5.56
C ALA A 32 9.51 1.50 -6.87
N ALA A 33 9.99 0.86 -7.94
CA ALA A 33 9.29 0.79 -9.21
C ALA A 33 7.90 0.13 -9.08
N LYS A 34 7.79 -0.93 -8.27
CA LYS A 34 6.52 -1.59 -7.98
C LYS A 34 5.56 -0.67 -7.22
N ASN A 35 6.08 0.11 -6.26
CA ASN A 35 5.29 1.09 -5.52
C ASN A 35 4.75 2.18 -6.45
N GLU A 36 5.60 2.77 -7.29
CA GLU A 36 5.18 3.78 -8.29
C GLU A 36 4.12 3.26 -9.25
N ALA A 37 4.33 2.05 -9.79
CA ALA A 37 3.33 1.42 -10.66
C ALA A 37 2.00 1.19 -9.93
N ALA A 38 2.06 0.74 -8.67
CA ALA A 38 0.87 0.53 -7.85
C ALA A 38 0.12 1.83 -7.55
N ILE A 39 0.81 2.94 -7.29
CA ILE A 39 0.17 4.25 -7.08
C ILE A 39 -0.68 4.63 -8.30
N LYS A 40 -0.12 4.50 -9.51
CA LYS A 40 -0.85 4.80 -10.75
C LYS A 40 -2.03 3.86 -11.00
N GLU A 41 -1.92 2.60 -10.58
CA GLU A 41 -2.96 1.58 -10.77
C GLU A 41 -4.14 1.75 -9.79
N VAL A 42 -3.89 2.28 -8.59
CA VAL A 42 -4.94 2.41 -7.57
C VAL A 42 -5.65 3.76 -7.58
N LEU A 43 -5.06 4.80 -8.16
CA LEU A 43 -5.64 6.14 -8.26
C LEU A 43 -6.67 6.24 -9.39
N PRO A 44 -7.59 7.23 -9.34
CA PRO A 44 -8.51 7.51 -10.44
C PRO A 44 -7.76 7.89 -11.72
N GLU A 45 -8.35 7.60 -12.89
CA GLU A 45 -7.78 7.97 -14.21
C GLU A 45 -7.65 9.49 -14.40
N THR A 46 -8.37 10.28 -13.61
CA THR A 46 -8.30 11.76 -13.59
C THR A 46 -7.04 12.30 -12.90
N ALA A 47 -6.27 11.45 -12.22
CA ALA A 47 -5.05 11.84 -11.55
C ALA A 47 -3.92 12.08 -12.57
N VAL A 48 -3.47 13.33 -12.69
CA VAL A 48 -2.38 13.74 -13.58
C VAL A 48 -1.07 13.91 -12.82
N THR A 49 -1.13 14.54 -11.66
CA THR A 49 0.03 14.78 -10.81
C THR A 49 -0.10 14.00 -9.51
N ILE A 50 0.97 13.31 -9.13
CA ILE A 50 1.05 12.56 -7.88
C ILE A 50 2.13 13.21 -7.02
N GLU A 51 1.78 13.58 -5.80
CA GLU A 51 2.71 14.19 -4.86
C GLU A 51 3.64 13.14 -4.24
N GLU A 52 4.79 13.59 -3.74
CA GLU A 52 5.72 12.75 -2.99
C GLU A 52 5.03 12.14 -1.75
N GLU A 53 5.57 11.01 -1.29
CA GLU A 53 5.03 10.28 -0.15
C GLU A 53 5.10 11.14 1.12
N ARG A 54 3.97 11.31 1.77
CA ARG A 54 3.81 11.94 3.08
C ARG A 54 3.42 10.91 4.13
N THR A 55 3.52 11.27 5.39
CA THR A 55 3.09 10.43 6.51
C THR A 55 2.04 11.14 7.35
N VAL A 56 1.08 10.38 7.85
CA VAL A 56 0.10 10.83 8.84
C VAL A 56 0.10 9.87 10.02
N ASP A 57 0.02 10.43 11.23
CA ASP A 57 -0.06 9.64 12.46
C ASP A 57 -1.54 9.42 12.82
N TYR A 58 -1.92 8.16 12.94
CA TYR A 58 -3.26 7.74 13.33
C TYR A 58 -3.20 6.59 14.34
N GLU A 59 -3.88 6.72 15.48
CA GLU A 59 -3.92 5.72 16.56
C GLU A 59 -2.53 5.23 17.02
N GLY A 60 -1.51 6.11 16.99
CA GLY A 60 -0.14 5.79 17.44
C GLY A 60 0.73 5.06 16.42
N ALA A 61 0.29 4.95 15.18
CA ALA A 61 1.07 4.45 14.04
C ALA A 61 1.13 5.47 12.91
N SER A 62 2.25 5.49 12.17
CA SER A 62 2.45 6.37 11.02
C SER A 62 2.10 5.65 9.73
N TYR A 63 1.26 6.27 8.89
CA TYR A 63 0.83 5.73 7.61
C TYR A 63 1.33 6.60 6.47
N ALA A 64 1.96 5.96 5.49
CA ALA A 64 2.43 6.63 4.29
C ALA A 64 1.29 6.79 3.29
N TYR A 65 1.19 7.98 2.68
CA TYR A 65 0.19 8.28 1.67
C TYR A 65 0.72 9.21 0.58
N ASN A 66 0.09 9.18 -0.60
CA ASN A 66 0.35 10.08 -1.71
C ASN A 66 -0.96 10.75 -2.11
N LEU A 67 -0.93 12.07 -2.31
CA LEU A 67 -2.06 12.82 -2.87
C LEU A 67 -1.98 12.84 -4.40
N ALA A 68 -3.12 12.86 -5.03
CA ALA A 68 -3.24 12.95 -6.48
C ALA A 68 -4.11 14.14 -6.88
N TYR A 69 -3.66 14.86 -7.89
CA TYR A 69 -4.28 16.09 -8.39
C TYR A 69 -4.63 15.98 -9.87
N ASP A 70 -5.67 16.70 -10.27
CA ASP A 70 -6.05 16.89 -11.67
C ASP A 70 -5.19 17.97 -12.36
N GLU A 71 -5.48 18.23 -13.65
CA GLU A 71 -4.82 19.30 -14.42
C GLU A 71 -5.09 20.70 -13.85
N GLN A 72 -6.13 20.89 -13.06
CA GLN A 72 -6.51 22.14 -12.44
C GLN A 72 -5.92 22.32 -11.03
N GLY A 73 -5.21 21.31 -10.52
CA GLY A 73 -4.62 21.31 -9.17
C GLY A 73 -5.60 20.97 -8.05
N ASN A 74 -6.79 20.43 -8.37
CA ASN A 74 -7.70 19.95 -7.35
C ASN A 74 -7.32 18.52 -6.92
N THR A 75 -7.45 18.20 -5.63
CA THR A 75 -7.24 16.85 -5.12
C THR A 75 -8.32 15.91 -5.65
N VAL A 76 -7.95 14.91 -6.43
CA VAL A 76 -8.88 13.93 -7.02
C VAL A 76 -8.80 12.57 -6.35
N GLY A 77 -7.78 12.32 -5.54
CA GLY A 77 -7.65 11.05 -4.83
C GLY A 77 -6.44 10.99 -3.90
N CYS A 78 -6.37 9.88 -3.18
CA CYS A 78 -5.29 9.60 -2.25
C CYS A 78 -4.95 8.11 -2.30
N ALA A 79 -3.67 7.77 -2.32
CA ALA A 79 -3.18 6.39 -2.21
C ALA A 79 -2.54 6.19 -0.83
N ILE A 80 -3.02 5.23 -0.04
CA ILE A 80 -2.59 4.99 1.34
C ILE A 80 -1.97 3.59 1.44
N ASN A 81 -0.85 3.48 2.17
CA ASN A 81 -0.22 2.20 2.49
C ASN A 81 -0.73 1.69 3.85
N VAL A 82 -1.21 0.45 3.87
CA VAL A 82 -1.54 -0.28 5.09
C VAL A 82 -0.87 -1.64 5.11
N SER A 83 -0.59 -2.16 6.31
CA SER A 83 0.11 -3.43 6.47
C SER A 83 -0.55 -4.31 7.55
N PRO A 84 -1.79 -4.78 7.32
CA PRO A 84 -2.44 -5.70 8.25
C PRO A 84 -1.68 -7.03 8.34
N VAL A 85 -1.81 -7.71 9.48
CA VAL A 85 -1.18 -9.02 9.70
C VAL A 85 -2.13 -10.12 9.30
N GLY A 86 -1.77 -10.86 8.25
CA GLY A 86 -2.49 -12.03 7.76
C GLY A 86 -2.12 -13.31 8.51
N PHE A 87 -2.27 -14.47 7.85
CA PHE A 87 -1.90 -15.76 8.42
C PHE A 87 -0.39 -16.02 8.35
N GLY A 88 0.22 -15.74 7.20
CA GLY A 88 1.66 -15.97 6.96
C GLY A 88 2.56 -14.80 7.38
N GLY A 89 1.98 -13.64 7.66
CA GLY A 89 2.72 -12.43 8.00
C GLY A 89 2.00 -11.15 7.54
N PRO A 90 2.71 -10.01 7.50
CA PRO A 90 2.12 -8.76 7.05
C PRO A 90 1.78 -8.80 5.56
N ILE A 91 0.64 -8.22 5.21
CA ILE A 91 0.17 -8.02 3.83
C ILE A 91 0.24 -6.53 3.56
N VAL A 92 1.21 -6.09 2.75
CA VAL A 92 1.35 -4.66 2.41
C VAL A 92 0.42 -4.35 1.25
N ILE A 93 -0.56 -3.48 1.50
CA ILE A 93 -1.61 -3.12 0.55
C ILE A 93 -1.54 -1.63 0.28
N LYS A 94 -1.51 -1.23 -0.99
CA LYS A 94 -1.77 0.13 -1.44
C LYS A 94 -3.26 0.24 -1.76
N VAL A 95 -3.94 1.19 -1.14
CA VAL A 95 -5.38 1.45 -1.32
C VAL A 95 -5.56 2.83 -1.92
N GLY A 96 -6.20 2.93 -3.07
CA GLY A 96 -6.55 4.19 -3.71
C GLY A 96 -7.97 4.60 -3.39
N PHE A 97 -8.14 5.86 -3.01
CA PHE A 97 -9.43 6.49 -2.75
C PHE A 97 -9.64 7.65 -3.74
N ASP A 98 -10.87 7.88 -4.13
CA ASP A 98 -11.27 9.13 -4.78
C ASP A 98 -11.47 10.26 -3.75
N ALA A 99 -11.82 11.46 -4.23
CA ALA A 99 -12.08 12.62 -3.36
C ALA A 99 -13.27 12.42 -2.40
N ASN A 100 -14.15 11.45 -2.66
CA ASN A 100 -15.32 11.16 -1.83
C ASN A 100 -15.05 10.04 -0.80
N GLY A 101 -13.86 9.41 -0.84
CA GLY A 101 -13.51 8.29 0.01
C GLY A 101 -14.00 6.93 -0.49
N VAL A 102 -14.40 6.84 -1.75
CA VAL A 102 -14.71 5.57 -2.41
C VAL A 102 -13.40 4.90 -2.83
N ILE A 103 -13.28 3.60 -2.58
CA ILE A 103 -12.09 2.84 -2.99
C ILE A 103 -12.09 2.69 -4.52
N CYS A 104 -11.12 3.31 -5.18
CA CYS A 104 -10.95 3.18 -6.63
C CYS A 104 -10.39 1.81 -7.01
N ASN A 105 -9.33 1.41 -6.33
CA ASN A 105 -8.69 0.11 -6.54
C ASN A 105 -7.77 -0.23 -5.35
N THR A 106 -7.34 -1.49 -5.28
CA THR A 106 -6.38 -1.97 -4.27
C THR A 106 -5.27 -2.77 -4.94
N LYS A 107 -4.03 -2.64 -4.45
CA LYS A 107 -2.88 -3.40 -4.94
C LYS A 107 -2.04 -3.95 -3.80
N VAL A 108 -1.81 -5.26 -3.81
CA VAL A 108 -0.89 -5.90 -2.86
C VAL A 108 0.55 -5.70 -3.34
N LEU A 109 1.34 -5.00 -2.53
CA LEU A 109 2.77 -4.77 -2.80
C LEU A 109 3.61 -5.97 -2.37
N SER A 110 3.33 -6.54 -1.19
CA SER A 110 3.99 -7.76 -0.72
C SER A 110 3.07 -8.55 0.19
N GLN A 111 3.30 -9.85 0.25
CA GLN A 111 2.60 -10.77 1.16
C GLN A 111 3.46 -12.02 1.37
N ALA A 112 3.24 -12.72 2.48
CA ALA A 112 3.90 -13.98 2.82
C ALA A 112 2.88 -15.10 3.07
N GLU A 113 1.71 -15.00 2.46
CA GLU A 113 0.62 -15.95 2.62
C GLU A 113 0.88 -17.29 1.94
N THR A 114 0.18 -18.33 2.38
CA THR A 114 0.33 -19.67 1.82
C THR A 114 -0.13 -19.71 0.35
N PRO A 115 0.72 -20.20 -0.58
CA PRO A 115 0.36 -20.39 -1.99
C PRO A 115 -0.91 -21.25 -2.16
N GLY A 116 -1.80 -20.82 -3.06
CA GLY A 116 -3.07 -21.51 -3.33
C GLY A 116 -4.18 -21.28 -2.29
N LEU A 117 -3.85 -20.62 -1.15
CA LEU A 117 -4.79 -20.22 -0.10
C LEU A 117 -4.79 -18.70 0.04
N GLY A 118 -4.18 -18.14 1.08
CA GLY A 118 -4.15 -16.71 1.34
C GLY A 118 -3.47 -15.89 0.25
N ALA A 119 -2.49 -16.47 -0.46
CA ALA A 119 -1.85 -15.80 -1.60
C ALA A 119 -2.82 -15.40 -2.72
N LYS A 120 -4.03 -15.96 -2.76
CA LYS A 120 -5.09 -15.53 -3.68
C LYS A 120 -5.62 -14.12 -3.42
N CYS A 121 -5.22 -13.48 -2.33
CA CYS A 121 -5.56 -12.06 -2.08
C CYS A 121 -5.03 -11.11 -3.16
N VAL A 122 -4.05 -11.53 -3.98
CA VAL A 122 -3.54 -10.75 -5.11
C VAL A 122 -4.31 -11.00 -6.42
N GLU A 123 -5.15 -12.03 -6.46
CA GLU A 123 -5.88 -12.42 -7.67
C GLU A 123 -7.05 -11.46 -7.94
N PRO A 124 -7.33 -11.11 -9.22
CA PRO A 124 -8.45 -10.26 -9.60
C PRO A 124 -9.79 -10.76 -9.05
N ALA A 125 -10.00 -12.08 -9.01
CA ALA A 125 -11.21 -12.71 -8.47
C ALA A 125 -11.53 -12.29 -7.02
N PHE A 126 -10.52 -11.87 -6.24
CA PHE A 126 -10.73 -11.34 -4.89
C PHE A 126 -10.62 -9.80 -4.84
N SER A 127 -9.62 -9.21 -5.51
CA SER A 127 -9.35 -7.77 -5.40
C SER A 127 -10.37 -6.89 -6.13
N GLU A 128 -10.98 -7.37 -7.23
CA GLU A 128 -11.92 -6.57 -8.01
C GLU A 128 -13.20 -6.18 -7.27
N GLN A 129 -13.61 -6.94 -6.25
CA GLN A 129 -14.79 -6.61 -5.45
C GLN A 129 -14.65 -5.29 -4.67
N PHE A 130 -13.42 -4.79 -4.52
CA PHE A 130 -13.14 -3.53 -3.82
C PHE A 130 -13.16 -2.32 -4.75
N LYS A 131 -13.20 -2.50 -6.09
CA LYS A 131 -13.32 -1.39 -7.03
C LYS A 131 -14.69 -0.73 -6.91
N GLY A 132 -14.71 0.57 -6.65
CA GLY A 132 -15.94 1.33 -6.42
C GLY A 132 -16.65 0.96 -5.11
N PHE A 133 -15.95 0.34 -4.17
CA PHE A 133 -16.50 0.04 -2.86
C PHE A 133 -16.54 1.32 -2.01
N ASP A 134 -17.72 1.70 -1.57
CA ASP A 134 -17.96 2.85 -0.70
C ASP A 134 -18.05 2.41 0.77
N PRO A 135 -17.02 2.69 1.59
CA PRO A 135 -17.01 2.31 3.00
C PRO A 135 -18.05 3.05 3.85
N SER A 136 -18.64 4.12 3.34
CA SER A 136 -19.71 4.86 4.03
C SER A 136 -21.07 4.15 3.91
N GLN A 137 -21.27 3.35 2.87
CA GLN A 137 -22.52 2.68 2.54
C GLN A 137 -22.47 1.16 2.75
N LYS A 138 -21.28 0.59 2.67
CA LYS A 138 -21.05 -0.86 2.77
C LYS A 138 -20.09 -1.20 3.89
N ASN A 139 -20.28 -2.37 4.48
CA ASN A 139 -19.44 -2.84 5.57
C ASN A 139 -18.21 -3.59 5.03
N LEU A 140 -17.00 -3.03 5.25
CA LEU A 140 -15.70 -3.65 4.93
C LEU A 140 -15.38 -4.81 5.90
N ALA A 141 -16.26 -5.79 5.98
CA ALA A 141 -16.04 -7.04 6.69
C ALA A 141 -16.43 -8.21 5.77
N VAL A 142 -15.92 -9.39 6.06
CA VAL A 142 -16.31 -10.57 5.28
C VAL A 142 -17.77 -10.97 5.61
N LYS A 143 -18.50 -11.53 4.64
CA LYS A 143 -19.91 -11.95 4.77
C LYS A 143 -20.18 -12.84 5.99
N LYS A 144 -19.20 -13.68 6.38
CA LYS A 144 -19.30 -14.51 7.59
C LYS A 144 -19.41 -13.70 8.88
N ASP A 145 -18.91 -12.46 8.88
CA ASP A 145 -18.91 -11.56 10.02
C ASP A 145 -19.96 -10.45 9.86
N GLY A 146 -20.90 -10.61 8.92
CA GLY A 146 -21.97 -9.65 8.67
C GLY A 146 -21.59 -8.49 7.77
N GLY A 147 -20.50 -8.59 7.01
CA GLY A 147 -20.07 -7.60 6.02
C GLY A 147 -20.51 -7.92 4.61
N ASP A 148 -20.00 -7.13 3.64
CA ASP A 148 -20.35 -7.21 2.22
C ASP A 148 -19.29 -7.88 1.34
N VAL A 149 -18.17 -8.33 1.94
CA VAL A 149 -17.02 -8.88 1.22
C VAL A 149 -17.05 -10.40 1.14
N ASP A 150 -16.84 -10.94 -0.05
CA ASP A 150 -16.66 -12.38 -0.26
C ASP A 150 -15.27 -12.83 0.19
N ALA A 151 -15.21 -13.78 1.12
CA ALA A 151 -13.95 -14.31 1.62
C ALA A 151 -13.31 -15.30 0.65
N ILE A 152 -11.97 -15.33 0.62
CA ILE A 152 -11.20 -16.37 -0.07
C ILE A 152 -11.50 -17.71 0.59
N THR A 153 -11.88 -18.72 -0.21
CA THR A 153 -12.16 -20.07 0.28
C THR A 153 -10.96 -20.63 1.04
N ALA A 154 -11.19 -21.16 2.23
CA ALA A 154 -10.19 -21.71 3.15
C ALA A 154 -9.13 -20.71 3.65
N SER A 155 -9.32 -19.39 3.46
CA SER A 155 -8.38 -18.34 3.89
C SER A 155 -9.11 -17.18 4.57
N THR A 156 -9.98 -17.48 5.52
CA THR A 156 -10.79 -16.48 6.22
C THR A 156 -9.93 -15.50 7.03
N ILE A 157 -8.80 -15.95 7.60
CA ILE A 157 -7.86 -15.08 8.36
C ILE A 157 -7.27 -14.02 7.44
N THR A 158 -6.75 -14.41 6.28
CA THR A 158 -6.21 -13.50 5.27
C THR A 158 -7.28 -12.53 4.77
N SER A 159 -8.51 -13.04 4.51
CA SER A 159 -9.62 -12.19 4.05
C SER A 159 -10.03 -11.15 5.09
N ARG A 160 -10.08 -11.53 6.37
CA ARG A 160 -10.33 -10.58 7.48
C ARG A 160 -9.23 -9.55 7.59
N ALA A 161 -7.97 -9.99 7.62
CA ALA A 161 -6.82 -9.07 7.66
C ALA A 161 -6.87 -8.06 6.51
N TYR A 162 -7.22 -8.52 5.30
CA TYR A 162 -7.36 -7.65 4.15
C TYR A 162 -8.48 -6.61 4.35
N THR A 163 -9.68 -7.02 4.73
CA THR A 163 -10.81 -6.10 4.99
C THR A 163 -10.54 -5.15 6.15
N ASP A 164 -9.90 -5.63 7.23
CA ASP A 164 -9.51 -4.78 8.37
C ASP A 164 -8.48 -3.72 7.94
N GLY A 165 -7.53 -4.11 7.08
CA GLY A 165 -6.57 -3.17 6.49
C GLY A 165 -7.25 -2.09 5.64
N LEU A 166 -8.24 -2.45 4.81
CA LEU A 166 -9.00 -1.47 4.03
C LEU A 166 -9.86 -0.56 4.92
N ALA A 167 -10.49 -1.11 5.96
CA ALA A 167 -11.25 -0.32 6.91
C ALA A 167 -10.36 0.67 7.68
N LEU A 168 -9.14 0.25 8.03
CA LEU A 168 -8.13 1.14 8.61
C LEU A 168 -7.71 2.23 7.63
N ALA A 169 -7.45 1.88 6.36
CA ALA A 169 -7.10 2.86 5.32
C ALA A 169 -8.22 3.91 5.13
N ALA A 170 -9.49 3.50 5.18
CA ALA A 170 -10.62 4.42 5.11
C ALA A 170 -10.67 5.40 6.30
N LYS A 171 -10.35 4.94 7.51
CA LYS A 171 -10.24 5.82 8.69
C LYS A 171 -9.05 6.78 8.57
N VAL A 172 -7.92 6.30 8.09
CA VAL A 172 -6.73 7.14 7.84
C VAL A 172 -7.05 8.19 6.78
N PHE A 173 -7.76 7.84 5.70
CA PHE A 173 -8.23 8.79 4.69
C PHE A 173 -9.08 9.91 5.31
N GLN A 174 -10.03 9.57 6.19
CA GLN A 174 -10.82 10.57 6.89
C GLN A 174 -9.97 11.47 7.80
N ALA A 175 -8.96 10.91 8.47
CA ALA A 175 -8.03 11.68 9.29
C ALA A 175 -7.18 12.66 8.46
N ILE A 176 -6.73 12.25 7.26
CA ILE A 176 -6.03 13.11 6.30
C ILE A 176 -6.94 14.28 5.91
N GLY A 177 -8.21 14.02 5.55
CA GLY A 177 -9.18 15.06 5.16
C GLY A 177 -9.54 16.06 6.28
N GLN A 178 -9.34 15.70 7.55
CA GLN A 178 -9.56 16.58 8.70
C GLN A 178 -8.31 17.37 9.10
N THR A 179 -7.15 17.05 8.56
CA THR A 179 -5.91 17.76 8.84
C THR A 179 -5.88 19.08 8.05
N PRO A 180 -5.65 20.26 8.67
CA PRO A 180 -5.71 21.57 8.00
C PRO A 180 -4.74 21.75 6.82
N ILE A 181 -3.84 20.81 6.62
CA ILE A 181 -2.80 20.81 5.59
C ILE A 181 -3.38 20.70 4.17
N LEU A 182 -4.56 20.08 4.01
CA LEU A 182 -5.15 19.87 2.68
C LEU A 182 -5.85 21.09 2.09
N LEU A 183 -6.06 22.16 2.87
CA LEU A 183 -6.79 23.34 2.42
C LEU A 183 -5.88 24.48 1.89
N ASN A 184 -4.55 24.40 2.05
CA ASN A 184 -3.64 25.49 1.73
C ASN A 184 -2.38 25.14 0.92
N ASP A 185 -2.14 23.88 0.58
CA ASP A 185 -0.99 23.51 -0.23
C ASP A 185 -1.35 23.51 -1.72
N THR A 186 -1.25 24.69 -2.33
CA THR A 186 -1.12 24.80 -3.79
C THR A 186 0.14 24.02 -4.18
N PRO A 187 0.09 23.09 -5.15
CA PRO A 187 1.27 22.37 -5.59
C PRO A 187 2.33 23.38 -6.04
N VAL A 188 3.52 23.30 -5.47
CA VAL A 188 4.68 24.03 -5.97
C VAL A 188 5.03 23.38 -7.29
N ILE A 189 4.52 23.92 -8.39
CA ILE A 189 4.96 23.58 -9.74
C ILE A 189 6.45 23.92 -9.79
N PRO A 190 7.37 22.98 -10.04
CA PRO A 190 8.77 23.31 -10.25
C PRO A 190 8.82 24.26 -11.45
N SER A 191 9.19 25.52 -11.19
CA SER A 191 9.46 26.48 -12.26
C SER A 191 10.54 25.88 -13.16
N GLU A 192 10.21 25.76 -14.44
CA GLU A 192 11.14 25.41 -15.51
C GLU A 192 12.48 26.09 -15.28
N VAL A 193 13.54 25.29 -15.34
CA VAL A 193 14.91 25.77 -15.37
C VAL A 193 15.04 26.65 -16.61
N GLU A 194 15.08 27.97 -16.41
CA GLU A 194 15.52 28.91 -17.45
C GLU A 194 16.92 28.49 -17.88
N GLU A 195 17.04 27.90 -19.06
CA GLU A 195 18.29 27.88 -19.80
C GLU A 195 18.71 29.32 -20.08
N SER A 196 19.67 29.79 -19.29
CA SER A 196 20.38 31.00 -19.58
C SER A 196 21.52 30.68 -20.55
N LYS A 197 21.44 31.31 -21.69
CA LYS A 197 22.48 31.46 -22.73
C LYS A 197 23.89 31.68 -22.18
#